data_6071431ddecfe9c49e505099de60b662
#
_entry.id   6071431ddecfe9c49e505099de60b662
#
_cell.length_a   1.000
_cell.length_b   1.000
_cell.length_c   1.000
_cell.angle_alpha   90.00
_cell.angle_beta   90.00
_cell.angle_gamma   90.00
#
_symmetry.space_group_name_H-M   'P 1'
#
loop_
_entity.id
_entity.type
_entity.pdbx_description
1 polymer ?
#
loop_
_entity_poly.entity_id
_entity_poly.type
_entity_poly.pdbx_seq_one_letter_code
_entity_poly.pdbx_strand_id
1 'polypeptide(L)'
;MYKISLLIFILTLIVPTYILGSYNYKNNNIKYSFPKSVLVSKKSDTYFFNDLGFRLFQGNCLIGNIYTTFPSNKSIQLIRKIEDKFINVDFGGEITTVKIREGFSNSNGSIILIDLGWKSIEDIKNFFDKKFKISLILKGGQGFDLNNYFDTNSNSWNIVGISKALDEATKLCNNL
;
A
#
# COMPACT_ATOMS: atom_id res chain seq x y z
N MET A 1 -31.01 27.13 52.45
CA MET A 1 -29.70 27.20 51.75
C MET A 1 -29.34 25.79 51.26
N TYR A 2 -29.64 25.45 50.01
CA TYR A 2 -29.30 24.17 49.43
C TYR A 2 -28.03 24.33 48.61
N LYS A 3 -26.95 23.62 48.96
CA LYS A 3 -25.72 23.52 48.18
C LYS A 3 -25.94 22.47 47.11
N ILE A 4 -26.05 22.92 45.88
CA ILE A 4 -26.04 22.05 44.70
C ILE A 4 -24.59 21.72 44.39
N SER A 5 -24.22 20.45 44.63
CA SER A 5 -22.91 19.93 44.27
C SER A 5 -22.95 19.53 42.79
N LEU A 6 -22.28 20.31 41.95
CA LEU A 6 -22.16 20.06 40.53
C LEU A 6 -21.12 18.96 40.30
N LEU A 7 -21.60 17.74 40.13
CA LEU A 7 -20.76 16.58 39.78
C LEU A 7 -20.46 16.67 38.29
N ILE A 8 -19.28 17.19 37.93
CA ILE A 8 -18.81 17.20 36.56
C ILE A 8 -18.35 15.78 36.23
N PHE A 9 -19.17 15.05 35.49
CA PHE A 9 -18.79 13.79 34.83
C PHE A 9 -17.84 14.12 33.68
N ILE A 10 -16.54 14.01 33.89
CA ILE A 10 -15.55 14.01 32.82
C ILE A 10 -15.64 12.65 32.14
N LEU A 11 -16.42 12.60 31.05
CA LEU A 11 -16.43 11.47 30.12
C LEU A 11 -15.11 11.52 29.37
N THR A 12 -14.08 10.84 29.87
CA THR A 12 -12.86 10.60 29.11
C THR A 12 -13.21 9.65 27.97
N LEU A 13 -13.46 10.19 26.80
CA LEU A 13 -13.46 9.47 25.54
C LEU A 13 -12.07 8.86 25.36
N ILE A 14 -11.92 7.60 25.76
CA ILE A 14 -10.76 6.78 25.38
C ILE A 14 -10.91 6.53 23.88
N VAL A 15 -10.41 7.45 23.08
CA VAL A 15 -10.15 7.19 21.67
C VAL A 15 -8.99 6.17 21.66
N PRO A 16 -9.18 4.95 21.14
CA PRO A 16 -8.07 4.04 21.01
C PRO A 16 -7.07 4.68 20.05
N THR A 17 -6.00 5.23 20.58
CA THR A 17 -4.83 5.63 19.79
C THR A 17 -4.25 4.36 19.21
N TYR A 18 -4.57 4.09 17.94
CA TYR A 18 -3.89 3.05 17.19
C TYR A 18 -2.42 3.47 17.07
N ILE A 19 -1.58 2.85 17.87
CA ILE A 19 -0.13 3.01 17.78
C ILE A 19 0.29 2.36 16.47
N LEU A 20 0.45 3.16 15.43
CA LEU A 20 1.15 2.78 14.20
C LEU A 20 2.63 2.64 14.56
N GLY A 21 3.02 1.46 15.03
CA GLY A 21 4.42 1.14 15.23
C GLY A 21 5.12 1.11 13.86
N SER A 22 5.94 2.10 13.56
CA SER A 22 6.81 2.07 12.40
C SER A 22 8.20 1.60 12.82
N TYR A 23 8.63 0.46 12.30
CA TYR A 23 10.01 0.01 12.43
C TYR A 23 10.75 0.41 11.15
N ASN A 24 11.72 1.33 11.27
CA ASN A 24 12.59 1.72 10.16
C ASN A 24 13.78 0.76 10.11
N TYR A 25 13.76 -0.19 9.20
CA TYR A 25 14.95 -0.95 8.82
C TYR A 25 15.67 -0.19 7.70
N LYS A 26 17.03 -0.12 7.75
CA LYS A 26 17.91 0.66 6.83
C LYS A 26 17.52 0.50 5.34
N ASN A 27 16.60 1.23 4.80
CA ASN A 27 16.06 1.30 3.43
C ASN A 27 14.71 0.60 3.16
N ASN A 28 14.10 -0.11 4.12
CA ASN A 28 12.74 -0.66 3.95
C ASN A 28 11.88 -0.24 5.14
N ASN A 29 10.74 0.38 4.88
CA ASN A 29 9.78 0.72 5.92
C ASN A 29 8.91 -0.51 6.21
N ILE A 30 9.08 -1.13 7.38
CA ILE A 30 8.19 -2.17 7.88
C ILE A 30 7.23 -1.52 8.86
N LYS A 31 5.93 -1.70 8.65
CA LYS A 31 4.87 -1.12 9.47
C LYS A 31 3.86 -2.18 9.88
N TYR A 32 3.34 -2.05 11.08
CA TYR A 32 2.16 -2.81 11.51
C TYR A 32 0.91 -2.02 11.15
N SER A 33 -0.12 -2.70 10.68
CA SER A 33 -1.40 -2.08 10.33
C SER A 33 -2.57 -2.93 10.83
N PHE A 34 -3.75 -2.33 10.86
CA PHE A 34 -5.01 -3.05 11.13
C PHE A 34 -5.68 -3.43 9.80
N PRO A 35 -6.24 -4.65 9.63
CA PRO A 35 -6.17 -5.81 10.54
C PRO A 35 -4.72 -6.27 10.73
N LYS A 36 -4.42 -7.00 11.81
CA LYS A 36 -3.04 -7.42 12.18
C LYS A 36 -2.26 -7.90 10.95
N SER A 37 -1.38 -7.06 10.48
CA SER A 37 -0.57 -7.32 9.29
C SER A 37 0.77 -6.58 9.37
N VAL A 38 1.75 -7.13 8.67
CA VAL A 38 3.06 -6.51 8.49
C VAL A 38 3.14 -5.97 7.06
N LEU A 39 3.58 -4.74 6.92
CA LEU A 39 3.74 -4.06 5.66
C LEU A 39 5.21 -3.80 5.38
N VAL A 40 5.70 -4.28 4.25
CA VAL A 40 6.99 -3.89 3.66
C VAL A 40 6.71 -2.96 2.49
N SER A 41 7.35 -1.79 2.45
CA SER A 41 7.18 -0.87 1.32
C SER A 41 8.49 -0.33 0.80
N LYS A 42 8.54 -0.10 -0.50
CA LYS A 42 9.59 0.62 -1.22
C LYS A 42 9.00 1.88 -1.81
N LYS A 43 9.61 3.03 -1.49
CA LYS A 43 9.24 4.29 -2.12
C LYS A 43 9.79 4.35 -3.53
N SER A 44 9.07 5.02 -4.41
CA SER A 44 9.56 5.31 -5.76
C SER A 44 10.78 6.23 -5.73
N ASP A 45 11.66 6.02 -6.69
CA ASP A 45 12.79 6.91 -6.95
C ASP A 45 12.35 8.24 -7.60
N THR A 46 11.13 8.30 -8.17
CA THR A 46 10.71 9.39 -9.07
C THR A 46 9.60 10.25 -8.50
N TYR A 47 8.67 9.68 -7.70
CA TYR A 47 7.48 10.39 -7.24
C TYR A 47 7.17 10.11 -5.77
N PHE A 48 6.80 11.15 -5.04
CA PHE A 48 6.25 11.01 -3.69
C PHE A 48 4.89 10.26 -3.75
N PHE A 49 4.63 9.40 -2.76
CA PHE A 49 3.40 8.59 -2.64
C PHE A 49 3.23 7.47 -3.68
N ASN A 50 4.28 7.14 -4.40
CA ASN A 50 4.30 5.96 -5.26
C ASN A 50 5.04 4.82 -4.55
N ASP A 51 4.32 4.06 -3.77
CA ASP A 51 4.89 2.94 -3.02
C ASP A 51 4.62 1.61 -3.75
N LEU A 52 5.63 0.75 -3.79
CA LEU A 52 5.45 -0.68 -4.02
C LEU A 52 5.40 -1.35 -2.66
N GLY A 53 4.29 -1.99 -2.33
CA GLY A 53 4.05 -2.57 -1.02
C GLY A 53 3.76 -4.06 -1.05
N PHE A 54 4.15 -4.73 0.05
CA PHE A 54 3.90 -6.14 0.29
C PHE A 54 3.27 -6.25 1.67
N ARG A 55 2.05 -6.77 1.75
CA ARG A 55 1.30 -6.91 2.99
C ARG A 55 1.13 -8.38 3.34
N LEU A 56 1.62 -8.76 4.52
CA LEU A 56 1.48 -10.09 5.10
C LEU A 56 0.46 -10.02 6.24
N PHE A 57 -0.48 -10.96 6.30
CA PHE A 57 -1.52 -10.98 7.31
C PHE A 57 -1.27 -12.07 8.34
N GLN A 58 -1.56 -11.78 9.60
CA GLN A 58 -1.54 -12.76 10.68
C GLN A 58 -2.36 -13.99 10.29
N GLY A 59 -1.79 -15.17 10.54
CA GLY A 59 -2.39 -16.46 10.20
C GLY A 59 -2.08 -16.95 8.79
N ASN A 60 -1.49 -16.10 7.91
CA ASN A 60 -1.04 -16.50 6.58
C ASN A 60 0.22 -15.74 6.15
N CYS A 61 1.27 -15.83 6.93
CA CYS A 61 2.50 -15.05 6.75
C CYS A 61 3.39 -15.52 5.59
N LEU A 62 3.04 -16.63 4.95
CA LEU A 62 3.77 -17.16 3.77
C LEU A 62 3.20 -16.64 2.44
N ILE A 63 2.10 -15.91 2.48
CA ILE A 63 1.48 -15.30 1.29
C ILE A 63 1.41 -13.80 1.50
N GLY A 64 1.88 -13.03 0.52
CA GLY A 64 1.85 -11.57 0.51
C GLY A 64 0.89 -11.03 -0.55
N ASN A 65 0.14 -9.99 -0.19
CA ASN A 65 -0.55 -9.15 -1.15
C ASN A 65 0.41 -8.09 -1.68
N ILE A 66 0.58 -8.04 -2.98
CA ILE A 66 1.40 -7.04 -3.66
C ILE A 66 0.50 -5.91 -4.11
N TYR A 67 0.86 -4.68 -3.81
CA TYR A 67 0.12 -3.51 -4.26
C TYR A 67 1.07 -2.36 -4.62
N THR A 68 0.56 -1.41 -5.37
CA THR A 68 1.25 -0.15 -5.63
C THR A 68 0.29 1.03 -5.51
N THR A 69 0.83 2.21 -5.26
CA THR A 69 0.07 3.45 -5.22
C THR A 69 0.52 4.39 -6.31
N PHE A 70 -0.42 5.14 -6.88
CA PHE A 70 -0.18 6.20 -7.85
C PHE A 70 -0.83 7.49 -7.36
N PRO A 71 -0.12 8.62 -7.32
CA PRO A 71 -0.73 9.91 -7.08
C PRO A 71 -1.53 10.36 -8.28
N SER A 72 -2.56 11.18 -8.00
CA SER A 72 -3.39 11.84 -9.00
C SER A 72 -3.77 13.22 -8.49
N ASN A 73 -3.71 14.23 -9.35
CA ASN A 73 -4.21 15.58 -9.07
C ASN A 73 -5.74 15.67 -9.15
N LYS A 74 -6.40 14.57 -9.50
CA LYS A 74 -7.86 14.50 -9.62
C LYS A 74 -8.52 14.37 -8.26
N SER A 75 -9.78 14.85 -8.18
CA SER A 75 -10.57 14.71 -6.97
C SER A 75 -10.89 13.24 -6.67
N ILE A 76 -11.05 12.93 -5.38
CA ILE A 76 -11.42 11.58 -4.94
C ILE A 76 -12.75 11.11 -5.53
N GLN A 77 -13.71 12.02 -5.75
CA GLN A 77 -14.99 11.69 -6.37
C GLN A 77 -14.82 11.19 -7.81
N LEU A 78 -13.83 11.73 -8.53
CA LEU A 78 -13.52 11.25 -9.87
C LEU A 78 -12.84 9.90 -9.82
N ILE A 79 -11.86 9.70 -8.92
CA ILE A 79 -11.13 8.43 -8.77
C ILE A 79 -12.07 7.28 -8.41
N ARG A 80 -13.07 7.52 -7.55
CA ARG A 80 -14.07 6.50 -7.19
C ARG A 80 -14.84 5.90 -8.37
N LYS A 81 -14.89 6.59 -9.51
CA LYS A 81 -15.53 6.06 -10.72
C LYS A 81 -14.77 4.90 -11.37
N ILE A 82 -13.50 4.74 -11.03
CA ILE A 82 -12.65 3.65 -11.52
C ILE A 82 -12.30 2.62 -10.44
N GLU A 83 -12.78 2.79 -9.21
CA GLU A 83 -12.67 1.76 -8.19
C GLU A 83 -13.31 0.46 -8.68
N ASP A 84 -12.71 -0.65 -8.32
CA ASP A 84 -13.07 -2.01 -8.74
C ASP A 84 -12.93 -2.32 -10.23
N LYS A 85 -12.51 -1.35 -11.06
CA LYS A 85 -12.22 -1.59 -12.48
C LYS A 85 -10.86 -2.25 -12.66
N PHE A 86 -10.70 -2.87 -13.83
CA PHE A 86 -9.47 -3.54 -14.21
C PHE A 86 -8.61 -2.66 -15.12
N ILE A 87 -7.31 -2.85 -14.99
CA ILE A 87 -6.28 -2.15 -15.75
C ILE A 87 -5.21 -3.13 -16.19
N ASN A 88 -4.75 -3.01 -17.42
CA ASN A 88 -3.61 -3.78 -17.91
C ASN A 88 -2.32 -3.06 -17.50
N VAL A 89 -1.39 -3.81 -16.96
CA VAL A 89 -0.09 -3.31 -16.51
C VAL A 89 1.02 -4.18 -17.05
N ASP A 90 2.17 -3.58 -17.31
CA ASP A 90 3.44 -4.26 -17.50
C ASP A 90 4.23 -4.12 -16.20
N PHE A 91 4.40 -5.19 -15.47
CA PHE A 91 5.11 -5.23 -14.20
C PHE A 91 6.39 -6.04 -14.33
N GLY A 92 7.51 -5.33 -14.44
CA GLY A 92 8.82 -5.95 -14.59
C GLY A 92 9.02 -6.76 -15.87
N GLY A 93 8.29 -6.42 -16.95
CA GLY A 93 8.29 -7.12 -18.23
C GLY A 93 7.16 -8.14 -18.41
N GLU A 94 6.34 -8.38 -17.40
CA GLU A 94 5.17 -9.26 -17.47
C GLU A 94 3.89 -8.44 -17.61
N ILE A 95 3.12 -8.68 -18.68
CA ILE A 95 1.83 -8.02 -18.89
C ILE A 95 0.75 -8.81 -18.16
N THR A 96 0.02 -8.13 -17.28
CA THR A 96 -1.08 -8.72 -16.53
C THR A 96 -2.23 -7.73 -16.37
N THR A 97 -3.40 -8.25 -16.04
CA THR A 97 -4.58 -7.45 -15.71
C THR A 97 -4.74 -7.44 -14.18
N VAL A 98 -4.83 -6.25 -13.61
CA VAL A 98 -4.91 -6.03 -12.17
C VAL A 98 -6.09 -5.14 -11.82
N LYS A 99 -6.44 -5.08 -10.54
CA LYS A 99 -7.62 -4.35 -10.07
C LYS A 99 -7.23 -3.04 -9.39
N ILE A 100 -7.95 -1.97 -9.71
CA ILE A 100 -7.93 -0.73 -8.93
C ILE A 100 -8.78 -0.98 -7.70
N ARG A 101 -8.20 -0.90 -6.50
CA ARG A 101 -8.91 -1.21 -5.25
C ARG A 101 -9.70 -0.04 -4.74
N GLU A 102 -9.03 1.06 -4.51
CA GLU A 102 -9.64 2.23 -3.89
C GLU A 102 -8.79 3.48 -4.12
N GLY A 103 -9.40 4.62 -3.91
CA GLY A 103 -8.74 5.91 -3.88
C GLY A 103 -8.80 6.53 -2.49
N PHE A 104 -7.76 7.29 -2.15
CA PHE A 104 -7.67 8.05 -0.91
C PHE A 104 -7.45 9.52 -1.21
N SER A 105 -8.09 10.42 -0.46
CA SER A 105 -7.79 11.85 -0.53
C SER A 105 -6.42 12.13 0.08
N ASN A 106 -5.68 13.06 -0.54
CA ASN A 106 -4.51 13.68 0.06
C ASN A 106 -4.58 15.20 -0.08
N SER A 107 -3.59 15.93 0.43
CA SER A 107 -3.57 17.41 0.40
C SER A 107 -3.56 18.00 -1.02
N ASN A 108 -3.09 17.24 -2.01
CA ASN A 108 -2.86 17.72 -3.38
C ASN A 108 -3.67 16.93 -4.43
N GLY A 109 -4.71 16.19 -4.01
CA GLY A 109 -5.53 15.40 -4.92
C GLY A 109 -5.91 14.05 -4.32
N SER A 110 -5.50 12.97 -4.96
CA SER A 110 -5.82 11.60 -4.54
C SER A 110 -4.63 10.66 -4.71
N ILE A 111 -4.69 9.53 -4.02
CA ILE A 111 -3.79 8.37 -4.19
C ILE A 111 -4.64 7.21 -4.65
N ILE A 112 -4.24 6.54 -5.72
CA ILE A 112 -4.93 5.37 -6.29
C ILE A 112 -4.17 4.11 -5.89
N LEU A 113 -4.85 3.17 -5.22
CA LEU A 113 -4.29 1.87 -4.85
C LEU A 113 -4.60 0.84 -5.95
N ILE A 114 -3.57 0.21 -6.48
CA ILE A 114 -3.66 -0.87 -7.45
C ILE A 114 -3.21 -2.16 -6.79
N ASP A 115 -4.06 -3.19 -6.83
CA ASP A 115 -3.79 -4.52 -6.31
C ASP A 115 -3.13 -5.37 -7.40
N LEU A 116 -1.87 -5.73 -7.20
CA LEU A 116 -1.10 -6.58 -8.11
C LEU A 116 -1.30 -8.08 -7.82
N GLY A 117 -2.13 -8.40 -6.82
CA GLY A 117 -2.50 -9.77 -6.49
C GLY A 117 -1.74 -10.37 -5.31
N TRP A 118 -1.99 -11.67 -5.09
CA TRP A 118 -1.42 -12.46 -3.99
C TRP A 118 -0.42 -13.46 -4.54
N LYS A 119 0.74 -13.55 -3.90
CA LYS A 119 1.80 -14.49 -4.25
C LYS A 119 2.42 -15.08 -2.98
N SER A 120 3.01 -16.27 -3.07
CA SER A 120 3.84 -16.76 -1.99
C SER A 120 5.05 -15.84 -1.77
N ILE A 121 5.53 -15.74 -0.54
CA ILE A 121 6.72 -14.93 -0.24
C ILE A 121 7.94 -15.46 -1.01
N GLU A 122 8.00 -16.77 -1.21
CA GLU A 122 9.05 -17.39 -2.02
C GLU A 122 9.00 -16.96 -3.49
N ASP A 123 7.81 -16.99 -4.12
CA ASP A 123 7.64 -16.51 -5.50
C ASP A 123 7.99 -15.03 -5.64
N ILE A 124 7.59 -14.22 -4.65
CA ILE A 124 7.94 -12.80 -4.63
C ILE A 124 9.45 -12.63 -4.57
N LYS A 125 10.15 -13.34 -3.68
CA LYS A 125 11.60 -13.28 -3.56
C LYS A 125 12.28 -13.72 -4.86
N ASN A 126 11.89 -14.86 -5.41
CA ASN A 126 12.43 -15.40 -6.67
C ASN A 126 12.25 -14.44 -7.83
N PHE A 127 11.12 -13.72 -7.89
CA PHE A 127 10.85 -12.70 -8.92
C PHE A 127 11.79 -11.49 -8.78
N PHE A 128 12.14 -11.11 -7.55
CA PHE A 128 12.94 -9.91 -7.28
C PHE A 128 14.44 -10.18 -7.12
N ASP A 129 14.88 -11.38 -6.72
CA ASP A 129 16.27 -11.66 -6.35
C ASP A 129 17.32 -11.33 -7.43
N LYS A 130 16.93 -11.38 -8.70
CA LYS A 130 17.82 -11.09 -9.84
C LYS A 130 17.67 -9.66 -10.36
N LYS A 131 16.91 -8.80 -9.69
CA LYS A 131 16.59 -7.47 -10.14
C LYS A 131 17.08 -6.42 -9.14
N PHE A 132 17.70 -5.35 -9.63
CA PHE A 132 18.05 -4.20 -8.82
C PHE A 132 16.93 -3.15 -8.81
N LYS A 133 16.19 -3.11 -9.91
CA LYS A 133 15.10 -2.17 -10.14
C LYS A 133 13.94 -2.88 -10.83
N ILE A 134 12.72 -2.48 -10.48
CA ILE A 134 11.52 -2.91 -11.17
C ILE A 134 10.70 -1.70 -11.60
N SER A 135 10.02 -1.81 -12.72
CA SER A 135 9.09 -0.81 -13.23
C SER A 135 7.68 -1.38 -13.35
N LEU A 136 6.70 -0.50 -13.24
CA LEU A 136 5.32 -0.77 -13.59
C LEU A 136 4.85 0.29 -14.57
N ILE A 137 4.26 -0.15 -15.69
CA ILE A 137 3.71 0.73 -16.72
C ILE A 137 2.23 0.40 -16.88
N LEU A 138 1.38 1.41 -16.75
CA LEU A 138 -0.05 1.30 -17.01
C LEU A 138 -0.26 1.28 -18.53
N LYS A 139 -0.85 0.22 -19.07
CA LYS A 139 -1.02 0.01 -20.53
C LYS A 139 -2.40 0.42 -21.03
N GLY A 140 -3.45 0.31 -20.20
CA GLY A 140 -4.80 0.70 -20.58
C GLY A 140 -5.85 0.29 -19.56
N GLY A 141 -6.83 1.14 -19.33
CA GLY A 141 -8.00 0.85 -18.51
C GLY A 141 -9.08 0.10 -19.28
N GLN A 142 -9.76 -0.82 -18.62
CA GLN A 142 -10.92 -1.48 -19.21
C GLN A 142 -12.16 -0.58 -19.06
N GLY A 143 -12.53 0.07 -20.19
CA GLY A 143 -13.68 0.97 -20.24
C GLY A 143 -13.44 2.38 -19.71
N PHE A 144 -12.19 2.82 -19.61
CA PHE A 144 -11.83 4.20 -19.27
C PHE A 144 -10.45 4.59 -19.82
N ASP A 145 -10.24 5.88 -20.06
CA ASP A 145 -8.94 6.44 -20.45
C ASP A 145 -8.10 6.75 -19.20
N LEU A 146 -6.87 6.22 -19.15
CA LEU A 146 -5.92 6.43 -18.05
C LEU A 146 -5.62 7.90 -17.80
N ASN A 147 -5.46 8.71 -18.85
CA ASN A 147 -5.08 10.11 -18.76
C ASN A 147 -6.09 10.97 -18.00
N ASN A 148 -7.33 10.49 -17.91
CA ASN A 148 -8.38 11.18 -17.14
C ASN A 148 -8.23 10.99 -15.62
N TYR A 149 -7.43 10.02 -15.17
CA TYR A 149 -7.35 9.61 -13.77
C TYR A 149 -5.93 9.61 -13.20
N PHE A 150 -4.92 9.34 -14.02
CA PHE A 150 -3.53 9.19 -13.61
C PHE A 150 -2.68 10.34 -14.15
N ASP A 151 -1.84 10.92 -13.30
CA ASP A 151 -0.90 11.97 -13.71
C ASP A 151 0.35 11.39 -14.39
N THR A 152 0.64 10.12 -14.12
CA THR A 152 1.72 9.36 -14.75
C THR A 152 1.26 7.95 -15.05
N ASN A 153 1.76 7.37 -16.13
CA ASN A 153 1.46 6.00 -16.52
C ASN A 153 2.57 5.00 -16.14
N SER A 154 3.64 5.45 -15.50
CA SER A 154 4.75 4.57 -15.14
C SER A 154 5.39 4.95 -13.83
N ASN A 155 5.97 3.95 -13.17
CA ASN A 155 6.76 4.14 -11.99
C ASN A 155 7.87 3.09 -11.88
N SER A 156 8.87 3.34 -11.02
CA SER A 156 9.95 2.40 -10.79
C SER A 156 10.48 2.49 -9.36
N TRP A 157 10.99 1.35 -8.86
CA TRP A 157 11.49 1.21 -7.50
C TRP A 157 12.83 0.49 -7.49
N ASN A 158 13.75 0.98 -6.67
CA ASN A 158 14.94 0.23 -6.29
C ASN A 158 14.52 -0.86 -5.28
N ILE A 159 14.73 -2.12 -5.64
CA ILE A 159 14.27 -3.28 -4.84
C ILE A 159 15.40 -4.02 -4.13
N VAL A 160 16.60 -3.46 -4.11
CA VAL A 160 17.72 -4.02 -3.37
C VAL A 160 17.35 -4.23 -1.91
N GLY A 161 17.60 -5.43 -1.40
CA GLY A 161 17.31 -5.84 -0.03
C GLY A 161 15.85 -6.19 0.26
N ILE A 162 14.99 -6.28 -0.76
CA ILE A 162 13.56 -6.62 -0.56
C ILE A 162 13.39 -8.04 0.00
N SER A 163 14.17 -9.03 -0.47
CA SER A 163 14.10 -10.41 0.00
C SER A 163 14.40 -10.51 1.50
N LYS A 164 15.43 -9.79 1.97
CA LYS A 164 15.74 -9.72 3.40
C LYS A 164 14.62 -9.08 4.21
N ALA A 165 14.02 -8.00 3.71
CA ALA A 165 12.90 -7.33 4.38
C ALA A 165 11.66 -8.23 4.44
N LEU A 166 11.40 -9.04 3.42
CA LEU A 166 10.30 -10.01 3.41
C LEU A 166 10.54 -11.14 4.41
N ASP A 167 11.77 -11.64 4.56
CA ASP A 167 12.12 -12.64 5.58
C ASP A 167 11.87 -12.11 6.99
N GLU A 168 12.27 -10.86 7.25
CA GLU A 168 12.02 -10.20 8.54
C GLU A 168 10.53 -9.95 8.78
N ALA A 169 9.82 -9.49 7.76
CA ALA A 169 8.37 -9.28 7.83
C ALA A 169 7.62 -10.59 8.10
N THR A 170 8.06 -11.71 7.51
CA THR A 170 7.48 -13.04 7.76
C THR A 170 7.67 -13.45 9.22
N LYS A 171 8.87 -13.24 9.80
CA LYS A 171 9.13 -13.51 11.21
C LYS A 171 8.26 -12.65 12.12
N LEU A 172 8.15 -11.36 11.84
CA LEU A 172 7.29 -10.44 12.60
C LEU A 172 5.81 -10.81 12.50
N CYS A 173 5.35 -11.19 11.30
CA CYS A 173 3.98 -11.61 11.06
C CYS A 173 3.59 -12.87 11.86
N ASN A 174 4.52 -13.83 11.99
CA ASN A 174 4.31 -15.06 12.76
C ASN A 174 4.23 -14.78 14.28
N ASN A 175 4.70 -13.63 14.73
CA ASN A 175 4.72 -13.22 16.13
C ASN A 175 3.55 -12.26 16.50
N LEU A 176 2.67 -11.93 15.54
CA LEU A 176 1.46 -11.13 15.79
C LEU A 176 0.37 -11.95 16.48
#